data_d8986205b105aea6d3531511d8bbdc51
#
_entry.id   d8986205b105aea6d3531511d8bbdc51
#
_cell.length_a   1.000
_cell.length_b   1.000
_cell.length_c   1.000
_cell.angle_alpha   90.00
_cell.angle_beta   90.00
_cell.angle_gamma   90.00
#
_symmetry.space_group_name_H-M   'P 1'
#
loop_
_entity.id
_entity.type
_entity.pdbx_description
1 polymer ?
#
loop_
_entity_poly.entity_id
_entity_poly.type
_entity_poly.pdbx_seq_one_letter_code
_entity_poly.pdbx_strand_id
1 'polypeptide(L)'
;MDDDDVWELTHEEDLWIFDKLILPRKLDYQCGPVAMHVPKSGNYIVRPCVNMVGMSKGAYIDHIEENTDTDYLPAGFFWCEIFEGRHLSVDYDFGIQGLTTEGFRNTDDPLWKFNRWTRVDDKVEYP
;
A
#
# COMPACT_ATOMS: atom_id res chain seq x y z
N MET A 1 16.18 -12.17 -9.60
CA MET A 1 16.12 -12.08 -8.12
C MET A 1 14.66 -12.01 -7.72
N ASP A 2 14.19 -12.97 -6.97
CA ASP A 2 12.80 -12.97 -6.48
C ASP A 2 12.70 -12.28 -5.10
N ASP A 3 11.49 -12.19 -4.55
CA ASP A 3 11.25 -11.48 -3.29
C ASP A 3 11.95 -12.16 -2.10
N ASP A 4 12.06 -13.48 -2.12
CA ASP A 4 12.78 -14.21 -1.07
C ASP A 4 14.26 -13.87 -1.08
N ASP A 5 14.88 -13.80 -2.25
CA ASP A 5 16.29 -13.38 -2.39
C ASP A 5 16.49 -11.95 -1.86
N VAL A 6 15.57 -11.04 -2.18
CA VAL A 6 15.66 -9.66 -1.70
C VAL A 6 15.56 -9.61 -0.18
N TRP A 7 14.66 -10.39 0.42
CA TRP A 7 14.55 -10.48 1.86
C TRP A 7 15.85 -10.96 2.51
N GLU A 8 16.42 -12.05 2.00
CA GLU A 8 17.65 -12.64 2.54
C GLU A 8 18.87 -11.71 2.43
N LEU A 9 18.94 -10.91 1.38
CA LEU A 9 20.04 -9.98 1.12
C LEU A 9 19.85 -8.61 1.78
N THR A 10 18.69 -8.33 2.35
CA THR A 10 18.40 -7.03 2.97
C THR A 10 19.01 -6.97 4.37
N HIS A 11 19.63 -5.84 4.70
CA HIS A 11 20.14 -5.59 6.05
C HIS A 11 18.99 -5.61 7.07
N GLU A 12 19.26 -6.14 8.26
CA GLU A 12 18.26 -6.28 9.31
C GLU A 12 17.53 -4.95 9.61
N GLU A 13 18.25 -3.85 9.61
CA GLU A 13 17.71 -2.51 9.88
C GLU A 13 16.72 -2.02 8.82
N ASP A 14 16.73 -2.62 7.61
CA ASP A 14 15.86 -2.25 6.49
C ASP A 14 14.72 -3.25 6.26
N LEU A 15 14.66 -4.35 7.02
CA LEU A 15 13.63 -5.38 6.84
C LEU A 15 12.21 -4.86 7.05
N TRP A 16 12.04 -3.75 7.79
CA TRP A 16 10.74 -3.16 8.03
C TRP A 16 10.01 -2.76 6.74
N ILE A 17 10.75 -2.54 5.64
CA ILE A 17 10.16 -2.13 4.36
C ILE A 17 9.21 -3.20 3.79
N PHE A 18 9.39 -4.45 4.19
CA PHE A 18 8.51 -5.54 3.77
C PHE A 18 7.19 -5.57 4.55
N ASP A 19 7.07 -4.84 5.66
CA ASP A 19 5.82 -4.66 6.38
C ASP A 19 5.10 -3.43 5.85
N LYS A 20 4.06 -3.66 5.08
CA LYS A 20 3.31 -2.59 4.40
C LYS A 20 2.49 -1.71 5.34
N LEU A 21 2.35 -2.07 6.61
CA LEU A 21 1.74 -1.24 7.64
C LEU A 21 2.70 -0.17 8.16
N ILE A 22 3.99 -0.46 8.20
CA ILE A 22 4.98 0.44 8.80
C ILE A 22 5.07 1.77 8.04
N LEU A 23 5.11 1.74 6.72
CA LEU A 23 5.25 2.96 5.92
C LEU A 23 4.08 3.94 6.12
N PRO A 24 2.80 3.53 6.01
CA PRO A 24 1.68 4.41 6.33
C PRO A 24 1.75 5.00 7.74
N ARG A 25 2.18 4.24 8.72
CA ARG A 25 2.36 4.74 10.09
C ARG A 25 3.45 5.79 10.17
N LYS A 26 4.57 5.60 9.48
CA LYS A 26 5.65 6.59 9.42
C LYS A 26 5.23 7.88 8.74
N LEU A 27 4.26 7.82 7.84
CA LEU A 27 3.71 8.98 7.12
C LEU A 27 2.47 9.58 7.80
N ASP A 28 2.14 9.12 9.01
CA ASP A 28 1.00 9.58 9.81
C ASP A 28 -0.36 9.37 9.12
N TYR A 29 -0.47 8.38 8.26
CA TYR A 29 -1.75 7.98 7.69
C TYR A 29 -2.61 7.25 8.72
N GLN A 30 -3.92 7.39 8.61
CA GLN A 30 -4.86 6.65 9.46
C GLN A 30 -4.86 5.19 9.02
N CYS A 31 -4.26 4.35 9.82
CA CYS A 31 -4.11 2.92 9.55
C CYS A 31 -3.93 2.15 10.85
N GLY A 32 -4.20 0.87 10.82
CA GLY A 32 -3.99 0.01 11.97
C GLY A 32 -4.12 -1.46 11.63
N PRO A 33 -3.56 -2.32 12.49
CA PRO A 33 -3.69 -3.76 12.35
C PRO A 33 -5.11 -4.24 12.66
N VAL A 34 -5.36 -5.51 12.41
CA VAL A 34 -6.55 -6.21 12.89
C VAL A 34 -6.67 -6.02 14.40
N ALA A 35 -7.89 -5.91 14.91
CA ALA A 35 -8.26 -5.61 16.29
C ALA A 35 -8.16 -4.15 16.71
N MET A 36 -7.54 -3.28 15.94
CA MET A 36 -7.53 -1.84 16.21
C MET A 36 -8.75 -1.18 15.60
N HIS A 37 -9.47 -0.37 16.38
CA HIS A 37 -10.65 0.35 15.90
C HIS A 37 -10.28 1.45 14.92
N VAL A 38 -11.14 1.66 13.91
CA VAL A 38 -10.99 2.80 12.99
C VAL A 38 -11.42 4.10 13.69
N PRO A 39 -10.83 5.25 13.32
CA PRO A 39 -11.13 6.53 14.00
C PRO A 39 -12.51 7.07 13.69
N LYS A 40 -13.09 6.71 12.55
CA LYS A 40 -14.44 7.10 12.16
C LYS A 40 -15.01 6.09 11.19
N SER A 41 -16.34 5.98 11.14
CA SER A 41 -17.01 5.11 10.17
C SER A 41 -16.73 5.57 8.75
N GLY A 42 -16.49 4.63 7.86
CA GLY A 42 -16.22 4.90 6.46
C GLY A 42 -15.63 3.72 5.73
N ASN A 43 -15.19 3.99 4.49
CA ASN A 43 -14.54 2.99 3.67
C ASN A 43 -13.03 3.02 3.89
N TYR A 44 -12.46 1.84 4.02
CA TYR A 44 -11.02 1.64 4.22
C TYR A 44 -10.52 0.61 3.23
N ILE A 45 -9.27 0.75 2.81
CA ILE A 45 -8.59 -0.33 2.09
C ILE A 45 -8.05 -1.33 3.10
N VAL A 46 -8.31 -2.61 2.86
CA VAL A 46 -7.82 -3.72 3.69
C VAL A 46 -6.86 -4.53 2.84
N ARG A 47 -5.65 -4.74 3.35
CA ARG A 47 -4.60 -5.37 2.56
C ARG A 47 -3.62 -6.14 3.45
N PRO A 48 -2.91 -7.14 2.89
CA PRO A 48 -1.90 -7.88 3.65
C PRO A 48 -0.75 -6.99 4.13
N CYS A 49 -0.28 -7.21 5.36
CA CYS A 49 0.91 -6.53 5.87
C CYS A 49 2.15 -6.95 5.08
N VAL A 50 2.26 -8.22 4.75
CA VAL A 50 3.37 -8.77 3.96
C VAL A 50 2.82 -9.36 2.68
N ASN A 51 3.29 -8.87 1.55
CA ASN A 51 2.89 -9.36 0.24
C ASN A 51 4.13 -9.52 -0.64
N MET A 52 4.76 -10.67 -0.53
CA MET A 52 5.98 -11.01 -1.26
C MET A 52 5.72 -11.24 -2.76
N VAL A 53 4.47 -11.43 -3.16
CA VAL A 53 4.08 -11.56 -4.58
C VAL A 53 3.89 -10.21 -5.24
N GLY A 54 3.87 -9.13 -4.44
CA GLY A 54 3.79 -7.76 -4.91
C GLY A 54 2.39 -7.31 -5.34
N MET A 55 2.29 -6.04 -5.78
CA MET A 55 1.12 -5.43 -6.42
C MET A 55 -0.15 -5.39 -5.57
N SER A 56 -0.02 -5.45 -4.23
CA SER A 56 -1.18 -5.41 -3.31
C SER A 56 -2.25 -6.48 -3.58
N LYS A 57 -1.83 -7.62 -4.10
CA LYS A 57 -2.75 -8.75 -4.35
C LYS A 57 -3.50 -9.10 -3.07
N GLY A 58 -4.82 -9.25 -3.18
CA GLY A 58 -5.69 -9.50 -2.03
C GLY A 58 -6.24 -8.25 -1.36
N ALA A 59 -5.86 -7.05 -1.81
CA ALA A 59 -6.42 -5.80 -1.29
C ALA A 59 -7.89 -5.64 -1.71
N TYR A 60 -8.71 -5.14 -0.79
CA TYR A 60 -10.10 -4.84 -1.06
C TYR A 60 -10.57 -3.64 -0.22
N ILE A 61 -11.72 -3.08 -0.57
CA ILE A 61 -12.35 -2.00 0.20
C ILE A 61 -13.43 -2.59 1.09
N ASP A 62 -13.43 -2.19 2.37
CA ASP A 62 -14.46 -2.57 3.33
C ASP A 62 -15.00 -1.33 4.03
N HIS A 63 -16.30 -1.32 4.28
CA HIS A 63 -16.92 -0.30 5.11
C HIS A 63 -16.83 -0.72 6.58
N ILE A 64 -16.14 0.08 7.39
CA ILE A 64 -15.91 -0.23 8.80
C ILE A 64 -16.52 0.87 9.65
N GLU A 65 -17.37 0.49 10.61
CA GLU A 65 -17.97 1.41 11.56
C GLU A 65 -17.02 1.70 12.72
N GLU A 66 -16.97 2.95 13.17
CA GLU A 66 -16.23 3.30 14.39
C GLU A 66 -16.74 2.51 15.59
N ASN A 67 -15.88 2.25 16.55
CA ASN A 67 -16.18 1.46 17.75
C ASN A 67 -16.60 0.01 17.45
N THR A 68 -16.40 -0.46 16.22
CA THR A 68 -16.61 -1.85 15.85
C THR A 68 -15.30 -2.61 16.02
N ASP A 69 -15.38 -3.83 16.53
CA ASP A 69 -14.25 -4.72 16.61
C ASP A 69 -13.83 -5.14 15.19
N THR A 70 -12.56 -4.92 14.85
CA THR A 70 -12.01 -5.30 13.55
C THR A 70 -11.41 -6.71 13.53
N ASP A 71 -11.63 -7.52 14.56
CA ASP A 71 -11.15 -8.91 14.63
C ASP A 71 -11.68 -9.79 13.49
N TYR A 72 -12.80 -9.39 12.87
CA TYR A 72 -13.34 -10.11 11.71
C TYR A 72 -12.49 -9.99 10.45
N LEU A 73 -11.57 -9.02 10.39
CA LEU A 73 -10.66 -8.88 9.26
C LEU A 73 -9.68 -10.06 9.19
N PRO A 74 -9.21 -10.44 7.99
CA PRO A 74 -8.28 -11.55 7.88
C PRO A 74 -6.99 -11.35 8.69
N ALA A 75 -6.52 -12.39 9.33
CA ALA A 75 -5.25 -12.36 10.06
C ALA A 75 -4.10 -11.94 9.14
N GLY A 76 -3.19 -11.09 9.64
CA GLY A 76 -2.06 -10.58 8.86
C GLY A 76 -2.40 -9.46 7.90
N PHE A 77 -3.65 -8.99 7.91
CA PHE A 77 -4.09 -7.81 7.15
C PHE A 77 -4.07 -6.57 8.04
N PHE A 78 -4.20 -5.41 7.41
CA PHE A 78 -4.39 -4.13 8.09
C PHE A 78 -5.37 -3.28 7.31
N TRP A 79 -5.99 -2.31 7.97
CA TRP A 79 -6.84 -1.30 7.34
C TRP A 79 -6.06 0.01 7.22
N CYS A 80 -6.35 0.76 6.16
CA CYS A 80 -5.73 2.07 5.91
C CYS A 80 -6.75 2.98 5.22
N GLU A 81 -6.63 4.28 5.46
CA GLU A 81 -7.46 5.26 4.75
C GLU A 81 -7.25 5.17 3.24
N ILE A 82 -8.30 5.49 2.48
CA ILE A 82 -8.28 5.46 1.02
C ILE A 82 -7.85 6.81 0.50
N PHE A 83 -6.86 6.80 -0.39
CA PHE A 83 -6.45 7.98 -1.12
C PHE A 83 -7.09 7.99 -2.49
N GLU A 84 -7.66 9.14 -2.87
CA GLU A 84 -8.23 9.34 -4.19
C GLU A 84 -7.29 10.21 -5.02
N GLY A 85 -7.33 10.02 -6.33
CA GLY A 85 -6.53 10.79 -7.26
C GLY A 85 -5.73 9.93 -8.22
N ARG A 86 -4.72 10.54 -8.78
CA ARG A 86 -3.82 9.89 -9.74
C ARG A 86 -2.92 8.88 -9.03
N HIS A 87 -2.70 7.75 -9.68
CA HIS A 87 -1.78 6.73 -9.19
C HIS A 87 -0.47 6.84 -9.96
N LEU A 88 0.57 7.28 -9.28
CA LEU A 88 1.90 7.46 -9.89
C LEU A 88 2.89 6.45 -9.31
N SER A 89 3.71 5.89 -10.20
CA SER A 89 4.90 5.13 -9.81
C SER A 89 6.12 5.96 -10.18
N VAL A 90 6.93 6.29 -9.20
CA VAL A 90 8.08 7.17 -9.36
C VAL A 90 9.35 6.43 -8.95
N ASP A 91 10.28 6.32 -9.87
CA ASP A 91 11.58 5.73 -9.58
C ASP A 91 12.56 6.81 -9.13
N TYR A 92 13.31 6.52 -8.07
CA TYR A 92 14.37 7.40 -7.59
C TYR A 92 15.70 6.64 -7.56
N ASP A 93 16.75 7.33 -8.00
CA ASP A 93 18.11 6.83 -7.91
C ASP A 93 18.94 7.86 -7.13
N PHE A 94 19.40 7.48 -5.94
CA PHE A 94 20.09 8.38 -5.00
C PHE A 94 19.33 9.70 -4.78
N GLY A 95 18.00 9.62 -4.60
CA GLY A 95 17.14 10.78 -4.38
C GLY A 95 16.79 11.58 -5.64
N ILE A 96 17.30 11.17 -6.81
CA ILE A 96 17.04 11.84 -8.08
C ILE A 96 15.89 11.13 -8.78
N GLN A 97 14.87 11.89 -9.16
CA GLN A 97 13.70 11.35 -9.86
C GLN A 97 14.10 10.87 -11.26
N GLY A 98 13.78 9.61 -11.54
CA GLY A 98 13.91 8.98 -12.85
C GLY A 98 12.58 8.86 -13.57
N LEU A 99 12.25 7.64 -14.02
CA LEU A 99 11.01 7.36 -14.72
C LEU A 99 9.81 7.57 -13.80
N THR A 100 8.81 8.30 -14.32
CA THR A 100 7.51 8.44 -13.65
C THR A 100 6.43 7.96 -14.58
N THR A 101 5.56 7.09 -14.08
CA THR A 101 4.43 6.54 -14.84
C THR A 101 3.14 6.72 -14.07
N GLU A 102 2.06 6.93 -14.81
CA GLU A 102 0.70 6.97 -14.25
C GLU A 102 -0.03 5.69 -14.61
N GLY A 103 -0.60 5.03 -13.59
CA GLY A 103 -1.35 3.81 -13.75
C GLY A 103 -2.84 4.06 -13.90
N PHE A 104 -3.47 3.30 -14.78
CA PHE A 104 -4.92 3.37 -15.05
C PHE A 104 -5.53 1.99 -14.86
N ARG A 105 -6.67 1.97 -14.18
CA ARG A 105 -7.39 0.75 -13.81
C ARG A 105 -8.83 0.84 -14.26
N ASN A 106 -9.38 -0.26 -14.76
CA ASN A 106 -10.83 -0.36 -14.99
C ASN A 106 -11.55 -0.46 -13.63
N THR A 107 -12.71 0.19 -13.53
CA THR A 107 -13.48 0.25 -12.28
C THR A 107 -13.86 -1.12 -11.74
N ASP A 108 -14.12 -2.08 -12.63
CA ASP A 108 -14.58 -3.43 -12.24
C ASP A 108 -13.42 -4.41 -11.98
N ASP A 109 -12.18 -4.00 -12.23
CA ASP A 109 -11.02 -4.84 -11.97
C ASP A 109 -10.59 -4.78 -10.49
N PRO A 110 -9.89 -5.80 -9.98
CA PRO A 110 -9.32 -5.76 -8.63
C PRO A 110 -8.42 -4.54 -8.42
N LEU A 111 -8.37 -4.05 -7.18
CA LEU A 111 -7.61 -2.84 -6.82
C LEU A 111 -6.12 -2.89 -7.19
N TRP A 112 -5.56 -4.09 -7.24
CA TRP A 112 -4.14 -4.30 -7.55
C TRP A 112 -3.85 -4.42 -9.05
N LYS A 113 -4.89 -4.45 -9.91
CA LYS A 113 -4.73 -4.67 -11.35
C LYS A 113 -4.82 -3.34 -12.10
N PHE A 114 -3.71 -2.93 -12.71
CA PHE A 114 -3.64 -1.78 -13.60
C PHE A 114 -3.58 -2.26 -15.03
N ASN A 115 -4.40 -1.66 -15.89
CA ASN A 115 -4.54 -2.06 -17.28
C ASN A 115 -3.56 -1.34 -18.20
N ARG A 116 -3.12 -0.15 -17.80
CA ARG A 116 -2.24 0.68 -18.61
C ARG A 116 -1.36 1.54 -17.72
N TRP A 117 -0.11 1.69 -18.13
CA TRP A 117 0.84 2.63 -17.54
C TRP A 117 1.33 3.59 -18.62
N THR A 118 1.30 4.89 -18.34
CA THR A 118 1.70 5.93 -19.27
C THR A 118 2.79 6.77 -18.63
N ARG A 119 3.88 7.01 -19.36
CA ARG A 119 4.92 7.92 -18.89
C ARG A 119 4.39 9.33 -18.76
N VAL A 120 4.73 10.00 -17.66
CA VAL A 120 4.36 11.38 -17.37
C VAL A 120 5.59 12.17 -16.93
N ASP A 121 5.50 13.51 -17.03
CA ASP A 121 6.61 14.42 -16.72
C ASP A 121 6.45 15.13 -15.37
N ASP A 122 5.54 14.64 -14.54
CA ASP A 122 5.26 15.21 -13.22
C ASP A 122 6.54 15.20 -12.35
N LYS A 123 6.74 16.28 -11.60
CA LYS A 123 7.82 16.36 -10.61
C LYS A 123 7.26 15.97 -9.25
N VAL A 124 7.87 14.98 -8.64
CA VAL A 124 7.49 14.47 -7.32
C VAL A 124 8.72 14.52 -6.42
N GLU A 125 8.62 15.24 -5.31
CA GLU A 125 9.73 15.32 -4.36
C GLU A 125 9.98 13.96 -3.70
N TYR A 126 11.26 13.65 -3.49
CA TYR A 126 11.64 12.44 -2.74
C TYR A 126 11.16 12.57 -1.30
N PRO A 127 10.36 11.58 -0.81
CA PRO A 127 9.76 11.65 0.53
C PRO A 127 10.78 11.52 1.67
#